data_862a0215fa189783dc78cfd6c21f1f49
#
_entry.id   862a0215fa189783dc78cfd6c21f1f49
#
_cell.length_a   1.000
_cell.length_b   1.000
_cell.length_c   1.000
_cell.angle_alpha   90.00
_cell.angle_beta   90.00
_cell.angle_gamma   90.00
#
_symmetry.space_group_name_H-M   'P 1'
#
loop_
_entity.id
_entity.type
_entity.pdbx_description
1 polymer ?
#
loop_
_entity_poly.entity_id
_entity_poly.type
_entity_poly.pdbx_seq_one_letter_code
_entity_poly.pdbx_strand_id
1 'polypeptide(L)'
;MLKRLHIYFKEMYPFFSRLLLGFIVFGEIYFILLLNYGVTDFSLGIQEIVGGITVFGFLMFLRIADDFKDYESDKRLFPDRAFPSGKVYKKDLNIVVAVDLAVLTILNAVFMNNFLFYLFLMAYGILMSLWFFQKHKISKSLPLALVTHNPVQMVLNLYIISFCCIKYDLYPFTLTSFLVLMTLYFPALIWEIARKIRAPKDETEYTTYSKLFGHKKSTIFILILTLVDIV
;
A
#
# COMPACT_ATOMS: atom_id res chain seq x y z
N MET A 1 18.31 -2.24 20.35
CA MET A 1 17.42 -1.70 19.31
C MET A 1 17.94 -2.05 17.91
N LEU A 2 19.09 -1.54 17.44
CA LEU A 2 19.56 -1.73 16.04
C LEU A 2 19.63 -3.18 15.59
N LYS A 3 20.17 -4.12 16.37
CA LYS A 3 20.20 -5.55 16.04
C LYS A 3 18.79 -6.13 15.83
N ARG A 4 17.83 -5.74 16.68
CA ARG A 4 16.41 -6.18 16.54
C ARG A 4 15.77 -5.63 15.28
N LEU A 5 15.96 -4.33 15.00
CA LEU A 5 15.46 -3.69 13.77
C LEU A 5 16.08 -4.33 12.52
N HIS A 6 17.37 -4.70 12.56
CA HIS A 6 17.98 -5.43 11.46
C HIS A 6 17.26 -6.77 11.18
N ILE A 7 16.89 -7.52 12.23
CA ILE A 7 16.11 -8.76 12.09
C ILE A 7 14.76 -8.45 11.41
N TYR A 8 14.04 -7.42 11.90
CA TYR A 8 12.75 -7.03 11.33
C TYR A 8 12.86 -6.67 9.86
N PHE A 9 13.78 -5.79 9.50
CA PHE A 9 13.94 -5.37 8.12
C PHE A 9 14.38 -6.53 7.21
N LYS A 10 15.20 -7.45 7.69
CA LYS A 10 15.59 -8.63 6.91
C LYS A 10 14.41 -9.58 6.66
N GLU A 11 13.57 -9.82 7.65
CA GLU A 11 12.47 -10.81 7.56
C GLU A 11 11.19 -10.23 6.98
N MET A 12 10.79 -9.01 7.39
CA MET A 12 9.46 -8.47 7.15
C MET A 12 9.42 -7.35 6.10
N TYR A 13 10.51 -6.57 5.99
CA TYR A 13 10.58 -5.45 5.06
C TYR A 13 12.00 -5.26 4.52
N PRO A 14 12.48 -6.14 3.60
CA PRO A 14 13.84 -6.07 3.03
C PRO A 14 14.10 -4.71 2.41
N PHE A 15 14.97 -3.91 3.06
CA PHE A 15 15.11 -2.47 2.82
C PHE A 15 15.35 -2.12 1.35
N PHE A 16 16.38 -2.68 0.73
CA PHE A 16 16.75 -2.32 -0.65
C PHE A 16 15.70 -2.73 -1.68
N SER A 17 15.13 -3.93 -1.56
CA SER A 17 14.08 -4.40 -2.47
C SER A 17 12.80 -3.55 -2.33
N ARG A 18 12.46 -3.12 -1.12
CA ARG A 18 11.29 -2.27 -0.88
C ARG A 18 11.53 -0.82 -1.26
N LEU A 19 12.75 -0.32 -1.09
CA LEU A 19 13.13 1.01 -1.60
C LEU A 19 13.01 1.05 -3.12
N LEU A 20 13.57 0.05 -3.82
CA LEU A 20 13.43 -0.08 -5.26
C LEU A 20 11.95 -0.16 -5.68
N LEU A 21 11.13 -0.95 -4.97
CA LEU A 21 9.69 -1.03 -5.22
C LEU A 21 9.01 0.34 -5.08
N GLY A 22 9.37 1.14 -4.07
CA GLY A 22 8.82 2.49 -3.90
C GLY A 22 9.10 3.39 -5.10
N PHE A 23 10.33 3.34 -5.64
CA PHE A 23 10.70 4.08 -6.85
C PHE A 23 10.02 3.54 -8.12
N ILE A 24 9.85 2.21 -8.23
CA ILE A 24 9.14 1.60 -9.37
C ILE A 24 7.68 2.05 -9.36
N VAL A 25 6.97 1.94 -8.24
CA VAL A 25 5.55 2.33 -8.13
C VAL A 25 5.39 3.84 -8.40
N PHE A 26 6.27 4.68 -7.84
CA PHE A 26 6.25 6.11 -8.15
C PHE A 26 6.50 6.37 -9.64
N GLY A 27 7.56 5.79 -10.19
CA GLY A 27 7.95 6.00 -11.59
C GLY A 27 6.91 5.48 -12.58
N GLU A 28 6.27 4.36 -12.29
CA GLU A 28 5.22 3.80 -13.13
C GLU A 28 4.07 4.79 -13.32
N ILE A 29 3.47 5.27 -12.24
CA ILE A 29 2.36 6.25 -12.30
C ILE A 29 2.83 7.57 -12.92
N TYR A 30 4.00 8.06 -12.53
CA TYR A 30 4.60 9.28 -13.03
C TYR A 30 4.78 9.24 -14.55
N PHE A 31 5.46 8.22 -15.09
CA PHE A 31 5.74 8.14 -16.51
C PHE A 31 4.52 7.78 -17.35
N ILE A 32 3.62 6.92 -16.87
CA ILE A 32 2.36 6.62 -17.57
C ILE A 32 1.55 7.91 -17.74
N LEU A 33 1.46 8.74 -16.71
CA LEU A 33 0.72 10.00 -16.79
C LEU A 33 1.37 10.94 -17.81
N LEU A 34 2.68 11.19 -17.71
CA LEU A 34 3.41 12.09 -18.63
C LEU A 34 3.29 11.63 -20.08
N LEU A 35 3.47 10.35 -20.36
CA LEU A 35 3.34 9.78 -21.70
C LEU A 35 1.93 10.02 -22.29
N ASN A 36 0.90 9.81 -21.49
CA ASN A 36 -0.49 9.99 -21.95
C ASN A 36 -0.88 11.47 -22.14
N TYR A 37 -0.21 12.38 -21.43
CA TYR A 37 -0.38 13.82 -21.65
C TYR A 37 0.57 14.40 -22.71
N GLY A 38 1.43 13.57 -23.32
CA GLY A 38 2.38 13.99 -24.33
C GLY A 38 3.50 14.89 -23.79
N VAL A 39 3.81 14.82 -22.50
CA VAL A 39 4.90 15.57 -21.87
C VAL A 39 6.22 14.89 -22.21
N THR A 40 6.99 15.50 -23.13
CA THR A 40 8.29 14.99 -23.58
C THR A 40 9.47 15.70 -22.92
N ASP A 41 9.27 16.95 -22.49
CA ASP A 41 10.26 17.73 -21.76
C ASP A 41 10.02 17.61 -20.26
N PHE A 42 10.63 16.59 -19.66
CA PHE A 42 10.54 16.35 -18.21
C PHE A 42 11.94 16.31 -17.59
N SER A 43 12.02 16.75 -16.35
CA SER A 43 13.24 16.71 -15.55
C SER A 43 13.06 15.85 -14.30
N LEU A 44 14.05 14.99 -14.03
CA LEU A 44 14.12 14.25 -12.77
C LEU A 44 15.01 15.03 -11.80
N GLY A 45 14.49 15.28 -10.62
CA GLY A 45 15.18 16.06 -9.59
C GLY A 45 14.88 15.57 -8.18
N ILE A 46 15.08 16.45 -7.21
CA ILE A 46 14.87 16.13 -5.79
C ILE A 46 13.42 15.74 -5.49
N GLN A 47 12.45 16.30 -6.23
CA GLN A 47 11.04 16.03 -6.00
C GLN A 47 10.69 14.60 -6.35
N GLU A 48 11.18 14.05 -7.46
CA GLU A 48 10.97 12.65 -7.83
C GLU A 48 11.64 11.69 -6.85
N ILE A 49 12.82 12.06 -6.34
CA ILE A 49 13.49 11.30 -5.28
C ILE A 49 12.64 11.29 -4.01
N VAL A 50 12.13 12.45 -3.59
CA VAL A 50 11.23 12.56 -2.42
C VAL A 50 9.94 11.78 -2.65
N GLY A 51 9.38 11.84 -3.87
CA GLY A 51 8.20 11.05 -4.24
C GLY A 51 8.42 9.55 -4.07
N GLY A 52 9.51 9.00 -4.62
CA GLY A 52 9.87 7.59 -4.46
C GLY A 52 10.12 7.18 -3.00
N ILE A 53 10.82 8.04 -2.23
CA ILE A 53 11.03 7.84 -0.78
C ILE A 53 9.69 7.88 -0.03
N THR A 54 8.77 8.76 -0.42
CA THR A 54 7.43 8.84 0.20
C THR A 54 6.63 7.57 -0.02
N VAL A 55 6.64 7.01 -1.23
CA VAL A 55 5.99 5.73 -1.51
C VAL A 55 6.63 4.60 -0.67
N PHE A 56 7.96 4.51 -0.65
CA PHE A 56 8.67 3.53 0.17
C PHE A 56 8.31 3.60 1.65
N GLY A 57 8.38 4.80 2.25
CA GLY A 57 8.09 5.00 3.67
C GLY A 57 6.61 4.76 3.99
N PHE A 58 5.70 5.22 3.13
CA PHE A 58 4.27 4.94 3.30
C PHE A 58 3.96 3.43 3.30
N LEU A 59 4.55 2.66 2.38
CA LEU A 59 4.42 1.20 2.38
C LEU A 59 5.04 0.56 3.62
N MET A 60 6.16 1.11 4.15
CA MET A 60 6.76 0.67 5.40
C MET A 60 5.85 0.95 6.60
N PHE A 61 5.28 2.15 6.66
CA PHE A 61 4.28 2.50 7.68
C PHE A 61 3.10 1.52 7.66
N LEU A 62 2.51 1.25 6.48
CA LEU A 62 1.40 0.31 6.35
C LEU A 62 1.80 -1.11 6.80
N ARG A 63 3.00 -1.57 6.44
CA ARG A 63 3.49 -2.89 6.85
C ARG A 63 3.58 -3.03 8.36
N ILE A 64 4.14 -2.02 9.05
CA ILE A 64 4.25 -2.04 10.52
C ILE A 64 2.86 -1.92 11.17
N ALA A 65 1.97 -1.10 10.60
CA ALA A 65 0.60 -0.97 11.07
C ALA A 65 -0.17 -2.30 10.97
N ASP A 66 0.03 -3.06 9.89
CA ASP A 66 -0.57 -4.39 9.74
C ASP A 66 -0.02 -5.38 10.78
N ASP A 67 1.28 -5.38 11.07
CA ASP A 67 1.85 -6.21 12.14
C ASP A 67 1.25 -5.89 13.51
N PHE A 68 0.90 -4.63 13.78
CA PHE A 68 0.21 -4.26 15.02
C PHE A 68 -1.25 -4.71 15.05
N LYS A 69 -1.94 -4.60 13.91
CA LYS A 69 -3.34 -5.01 13.78
C LYS A 69 -3.52 -6.51 13.94
N ASP A 70 -2.60 -7.26 13.36
CA ASP A 70 -2.70 -8.72 13.23
C ASP A 70 -1.92 -9.47 14.31
N TYR A 71 -1.37 -8.77 15.32
CA TYR A 71 -0.49 -9.33 16.34
C TYR A 71 -1.03 -10.61 16.99
N GLU A 72 -2.28 -10.61 17.44
CA GLU A 72 -2.89 -11.77 18.13
C GLU A 72 -3.09 -12.97 17.20
N SER A 73 -3.46 -12.72 15.95
CA SER A 73 -3.58 -13.76 14.93
C SER A 73 -2.21 -14.28 14.49
N ASP A 74 -1.25 -13.39 14.28
CA ASP A 74 0.11 -13.76 13.89
C ASP A 74 0.84 -14.53 15.00
N LYS A 75 0.63 -14.19 16.27
CA LYS A 75 1.19 -14.94 17.40
C LYS A 75 0.71 -16.38 17.44
N ARG A 76 -0.50 -16.64 16.96
CA ARG A 76 -1.08 -17.99 16.91
C ARG A 76 -0.69 -18.75 15.65
N LEU A 77 -0.73 -18.08 14.49
CA LEU A 77 -0.57 -18.72 13.19
C LEU A 77 0.89 -18.70 12.69
N PHE A 78 1.68 -17.68 13.09
CA PHE A 78 3.05 -17.46 12.64
C PHE A 78 3.95 -17.05 13.81
N PRO A 79 4.09 -17.89 14.86
CA PRO A 79 4.79 -17.54 16.09
C PRO A 79 6.28 -17.22 15.88
N ASP A 80 6.89 -17.70 14.81
CA ASP A 80 8.32 -17.52 14.52
C ASP A 80 8.68 -16.18 13.87
N ARG A 81 7.67 -15.42 13.36
CA ARG A 81 7.90 -14.08 12.76
C ARG A 81 8.54 -13.13 13.75
N ALA A 82 9.32 -12.17 13.23
CA ALA A 82 10.14 -11.25 14.03
C ALA A 82 9.38 -10.57 15.18
N PHE A 83 8.17 -10.04 14.93
CA PHE A 83 7.39 -9.33 15.93
C PHE A 83 6.61 -10.27 16.87
N PRO A 84 5.83 -11.26 16.41
CA PRO A 84 5.13 -12.20 17.28
C PRO A 84 6.03 -13.02 18.20
N SER A 85 7.24 -13.38 17.73
CA SER A 85 8.23 -14.15 18.52
C SER A 85 8.90 -13.35 19.64
N GLY A 86 8.72 -12.02 19.67
CA GLY A 86 9.42 -11.15 20.61
C GLY A 86 10.87 -10.83 20.24
N LYS A 87 11.36 -11.25 19.07
CA LYS A 87 12.69 -10.85 18.53
C LYS A 87 12.77 -9.33 18.34
N VAL A 88 11.63 -8.69 18.08
CA VAL A 88 11.47 -7.24 17.93
C VAL A 88 10.36 -6.76 18.84
N TYR A 89 10.59 -5.62 19.53
CA TYR A 89 9.61 -5.07 20.46
C TYR A 89 8.72 -4.02 19.77
N LYS A 90 7.47 -3.93 20.21
CA LYS A 90 6.52 -2.87 19.78
C LYS A 90 7.12 -1.48 19.91
N LYS A 91 7.88 -1.23 20.98
CA LYS A 91 8.61 0.05 21.21
C LYS A 91 9.59 0.36 20.07
N ASP A 92 10.32 -0.63 19.57
CA ASP A 92 11.29 -0.43 18.49
C ASP A 92 10.57 -0.01 17.20
N LEU A 93 9.46 -0.69 16.88
CA LEU A 93 8.64 -0.39 15.68
C LEU A 93 7.92 0.96 15.80
N ASN A 94 7.43 1.33 16.98
CA ASN A 94 6.86 2.66 17.19
C ASN A 94 7.87 3.79 16.94
N ILE A 95 9.14 3.60 17.32
CA ILE A 95 10.20 4.57 17.02
C ILE A 95 10.42 4.66 15.51
N VAL A 96 10.47 3.53 14.82
CA VAL A 96 10.61 3.51 13.34
C VAL A 96 9.48 4.28 12.68
N VAL A 97 8.22 4.00 13.05
CA VAL A 97 7.05 4.70 12.52
C VAL A 97 7.11 6.20 12.81
N ALA A 98 7.45 6.60 14.03
CA ALA A 98 7.53 8.01 14.40
C ALA A 98 8.61 8.75 13.58
N VAL A 99 9.79 8.14 13.42
CA VAL A 99 10.89 8.71 12.62
C VAL A 99 10.51 8.77 11.14
N ASP A 100 9.94 7.70 10.59
CA ASP A 100 9.49 7.63 9.21
C ASP A 100 8.47 8.74 8.91
N LEU A 101 7.40 8.84 9.69
CA LEU A 101 6.38 9.87 9.51
C LEU A 101 6.96 11.28 9.63
N ALA A 102 7.87 11.52 10.58
CA ALA A 102 8.51 12.83 10.74
C ALA A 102 9.37 13.17 9.50
N VAL A 103 10.21 12.24 9.04
CA VAL A 103 11.06 12.42 7.86
C VAL A 103 10.20 12.66 6.61
N LEU A 104 9.19 11.84 6.36
CA LEU A 104 8.32 12.00 5.19
C LEU A 104 7.58 13.34 5.24
N THR A 105 7.08 13.75 6.41
CA THR A 105 6.39 15.05 6.56
C THR A 105 7.32 16.21 6.24
N ILE A 106 8.54 16.21 6.77
CA ILE A 106 9.54 17.25 6.51
C ILE A 106 9.90 17.28 5.01
N LEU A 107 10.19 16.12 4.41
CA LEU A 107 10.56 16.06 3.00
C LEU A 107 9.43 16.57 2.09
N ASN A 108 8.19 16.17 2.35
CA ASN A 108 7.06 16.62 1.56
C ASN A 108 6.75 18.12 1.77
N ALA A 109 6.85 18.62 3.01
CA ALA A 109 6.62 20.04 3.29
C ALA A 109 7.67 20.97 2.66
N VAL A 110 8.92 20.49 2.56
CA VAL A 110 10.04 21.32 2.05
C VAL A 110 10.19 21.23 0.54
N PHE A 111 10.01 20.05 -0.04
CA PHE A 111 10.37 19.82 -1.44
C PHE A 111 9.18 19.62 -2.39
N MET A 112 7.99 19.22 -1.85
CA MET A 112 6.87 18.86 -2.70
C MET A 112 5.80 19.95 -2.77
N ASN A 113 5.24 20.18 -3.97
CA ASN A 113 4.20 21.19 -4.20
C ASN A 113 2.78 20.67 -3.91
N ASN A 114 2.64 19.38 -3.65
CA ASN A 114 1.36 18.69 -3.41
C ASN A 114 1.18 18.24 -1.95
N PHE A 115 1.67 19.00 -0.99
CA PHE A 115 1.69 18.63 0.43
C PHE A 115 0.31 18.27 0.99
N LEU A 116 -0.77 18.89 0.52
CA LEU A 116 -2.14 18.54 0.95
C LEU A 116 -2.52 17.10 0.56
N PHE A 117 -2.09 16.64 -0.62
CA PHE A 117 -2.32 15.26 -1.06
C PHE A 117 -1.47 14.27 -0.26
N TYR A 118 -0.26 14.66 0.14
CA TYR A 118 0.53 13.89 1.11
C TYR A 118 -0.21 13.75 2.45
N LEU A 119 -0.78 14.83 3.00
CA LEU A 119 -1.56 14.78 4.24
C LEU A 119 -2.78 13.87 4.08
N PHE A 120 -3.47 13.93 2.93
CA PHE A 120 -4.59 13.05 2.63
C PHE A 120 -4.16 11.57 2.59
N LEU A 121 -3.02 11.26 1.94
CA LEU A 121 -2.44 9.92 1.91
C LEU A 121 -2.15 9.41 3.33
N MET A 122 -1.49 10.22 4.16
CA MET A 122 -1.18 9.87 5.55
C MET A 122 -2.43 9.68 6.39
N ALA A 123 -3.41 10.60 6.28
CA ALA A 123 -4.68 10.50 6.98
C ALA A 123 -5.43 9.21 6.63
N TYR A 124 -5.47 8.86 5.35
CA TYR A 124 -6.09 7.60 4.91
C TYR A 124 -5.37 6.37 5.49
N GLY A 125 -4.04 6.34 5.41
CA GLY A 125 -3.22 5.26 5.97
C GLY A 125 -3.42 5.11 7.49
N ILE A 126 -3.48 6.23 8.24
CA ILE A 126 -3.75 6.23 9.68
C ILE A 126 -5.16 5.70 9.96
N LEU A 127 -6.19 6.19 9.27
CA LEU A 127 -7.57 5.71 9.42
C LEU A 127 -7.67 4.21 9.13
N MET A 128 -7.00 3.74 8.08
CA MET A 128 -6.93 2.32 7.74
C MET A 128 -6.25 1.50 8.84
N SER A 129 -5.15 2.01 9.43
CA SER A 129 -4.45 1.35 10.54
C SER A 129 -5.32 1.25 11.80
N LEU A 130 -6.23 2.19 11.99
CA LEU A 130 -7.22 2.23 13.07
C LEU A 130 -8.54 1.53 12.72
N TRP A 131 -8.58 0.75 11.62
CA TRP A 131 -9.79 0.10 11.15
C TRP A 131 -10.97 1.07 10.92
N PHE A 132 -10.69 2.30 10.54
CA PHE A 132 -11.71 3.37 10.41
C PHE A 132 -12.62 3.46 11.65
N PHE A 133 -12.06 3.19 12.84
CA PHE A 133 -12.78 3.11 14.13
C PHE A 133 -13.91 2.06 14.18
N GLN A 134 -13.98 1.14 13.21
CA GLN A 134 -15.01 0.10 13.08
C GLN A 134 -14.42 -1.33 13.14
N LYS A 135 -13.37 -1.54 13.95
CA LYS A 135 -12.64 -2.81 14.05
C LYS A 135 -13.59 -4.01 14.19
N HIS A 136 -14.59 -3.92 15.07
CA HIS A 136 -15.52 -5.00 15.35
C HIS A 136 -16.38 -5.45 14.14
N LYS A 137 -16.60 -4.58 13.17
CA LYS A 137 -17.33 -4.88 11.93
C LYS A 137 -16.37 -5.31 10.83
N ILE A 138 -15.31 -4.51 10.59
CA ILE A 138 -14.39 -4.71 9.46
C ILE A 138 -13.59 -6.01 9.64
N SER A 139 -13.09 -6.31 10.85
CA SER A 139 -12.31 -7.52 11.09
C SER A 139 -13.10 -8.83 10.94
N LYS A 140 -14.43 -8.77 11.02
CA LYS A 140 -15.32 -9.93 10.86
C LYS A 140 -15.81 -10.13 9.43
N SER A 141 -15.58 -9.18 8.53
CA SER A 141 -16.08 -9.21 7.16
C SER A 141 -14.94 -9.00 6.16
N LEU A 142 -14.52 -10.08 5.53
CA LEU A 142 -13.47 -10.03 4.51
C LEU A 142 -13.82 -9.08 3.33
N PRO A 143 -15.05 -9.08 2.78
CA PRO A 143 -15.44 -8.10 1.76
C PRO A 143 -15.40 -6.65 2.26
N LEU A 144 -15.85 -6.40 3.50
CA LEU A 144 -15.81 -5.05 4.06
C LEU A 144 -14.36 -4.59 4.29
N ALA A 145 -13.48 -5.48 4.76
CA ALA A 145 -12.06 -5.19 4.86
C ALA A 145 -11.46 -4.85 3.49
N LEU A 146 -11.82 -5.60 2.43
CA LEU A 146 -11.37 -5.33 1.07
C LEU A 146 -11.79 -3.92 0.61
N VAL A 147 -13.06 -3.58 0.69
CA VAL A 147 -13.61 -2.30 0.22
C VAL A 147 -13.05 -1.10 1.00
N THR A 148 -12.72 -1.28 2.27
CA THR A 148 -12.18 -0.21 3.11
C THR A 148 -10.66 -0.06 3.03
N HIS A 149 -9.90 -1.13 2.78
CA HIS A 149 -8.44 -1.10 2.80
C HIS A 149 -7.81 -1.02 1.39
N ASN A 150 -8.40 -1.70 0.41
CA ASN A 150 -7.83 -1.73 -0.95
C ASN A 150 -7.76 -0.37 -1.65
N PRO A 151 -8.69 0.61 -1.45
CA PRO A 151 -8.58 1.94 -2.04
C PRO A 151 -7.32 2.72 -1.65
N VAL A 152 -6.53 2.26 -0.70
CA VAL A 152 -5.23 2.87 -0.36
C VAL A 152 -4.32 2.99 -1.57
N GLN A 153 -4.38 2.05 -2.52
CA GLN A 153 -3.62 2.13 -3.76
C GLN A 153 -4.06 3.32 -4.62
N MET A 154 -5.37 3.56 -4.73
CA MET A 154 -5.88 4.74 -5.45
C MET A 154 -5.45 6.05 -4.77
N VAL A 155 -5.46 6.09 -3.45
CA VAL A 155 -5.01 7.28 -2.70
C VAL A 155 -3.51 7.52 -2.90
N LEU A 156 -2.71 6.45 -2.98
CA LEU A 156 -1.28 6.54 -3.30
C LEU A 156 -1.07 7.05 -4.74
N ASN A 157 -1.81 6.52 -5.71
CA ASN A 157 -1.76 6.98 -7.10
C ASN A 157 -2.18 8.45 -7.20
N LEU A 158 -3.23 8.87 -6.47
CA LEU A 158 -3.68 10.25 -6.43
C LEU A 158 -2.58 11.20 -5.93
N TYR A 159 -1.80 10.79 -4.94
CA TYR A 159 -0.63 11.57 -4.49
C TYR A 159 0.37 11.80 -5.64
N ILE A 160 0.69 10.76 -6.41
CA ILE A 160 1.64 10.86 -7.53
C ILE A 160 1.06 11.68 -8.69
N ILE A 161 -0.21 11.44 -9.04
CA ILE A 161 -0.93 12.20 -10.09
C ILE A 161 -0.98 13.68 -9.74
N SER A 162 -1.32 14.01 -8.49
CA SER A 162 -1.38 15.41 -8.05
C SER A 162 -0.03 16.12 -8.16
N PHE A 163 1.06 15.42 -7.85
CA PHE A 163 2.42 15.93 -8.05
C PHE A 163 2.71 16.25 -9.53
N CYS A 164 2.42 15.30 -10.43
CA CYS A 164 2.62 15.49 -11.87
C CYS A 164 1.77 16.65 -12.41
N CYS A 165 0.49 16.71 -12.05
CA CYS A 165 -0.42 17.74 -12.51
C CYS A 165 0.03 19.14 -12.08
N ILE A 166 0.48 19.28 -10.82
CA ILE A 166 0.99 20.57 -10.32
C ILE A 166 2.33 20.94 -10.97
N LYS A 167 3.25 19.97 -11.12
CA LYS A 167 4.59 20.24 -11.67
C LYS A 167 4.57 20.63 -13.14
N TYR A 168 3.68 20.02 -13.94
CA TYR A 168 3.62 20.20 -15.39
C TYR A 168 2.38 20.96 -15.87
N ASP A 169 1.65 21.60 -14.96
CA ASP A 169 0.43 22.37 -15.24
C ASP A 169 -0.61 21.57 -16.06
N LEU A 170 -0.83 20.30 -15.65
CA LEU A 170 -1.78 19.41 -16.31
C LEU A 170 -3.16 19.50 -15.67
N TYR A 171 -4.21 19.43 -16.50
CA TYR A 171 -5.58 19.38 -15.98
C TYR A 171 -5.89 17.98 -15.39
N PRO A 172 -6.20 17.89 -14.07
CA PRO A 172 -6.31 16.60 -13.39
C PRO A 172 -7.60 15.81 -13.68
N PHE A 173 -8.69 16.51 -14.07
CA PHE A 173 -10.01 15.87 -14.22
C PHE A 173 -10.26 15.41 -15.65
N THR A 174 -9.48 14.42 -16.10
CA THR A 174 -9.59 13.81 -17.42
C THR A 174 -9.82 12.30 -17.31
N LEU A 175 -10.31 11.68 -18.39
CA LEU A 175 -10.39 10.23 -18.48
C LEU A 175 -9.01 9.58 -18.29
N THR A 176 -7.97 10.18 -18.85
CA THR A 176 -6.58 9.74 -18.70
C THR A 176 -6.17 9.68 -17.22
N SER A 177 -6.36 10.78 -16.47
CA SER A 177 -6.04 10.79 -15.04
C SER A 177 -6.83 9.75 -14.26
N PHE A 178 -8.10 9.52 -14.62
CA PHE A 178 -8.93 8.50 -13.99
C PHE A 178 -8.41 7.09 -14.29
N LEU A 179 -8.04 6.79 -15.54
CA LEU A 179 -7.48 5.49 -15.90
C LEU A 179 -6.13 5.25 -15.23
N VAL A 180 -5.26 6.27 -15.18
CA VAL A 180 -3.98 6.19 -14.45
C VAL A 180 -4.21 5.99 -12.95
N LEU A 181 -5.24 6.61 -12.37
CA LEU A 181 -5.63 6.38 -10.97
C LEU A 181 -5.96 4.90 -10.71
N MET A 182 -6.55 4.21 -11.70
CA MET A 182 -6.90 2.79 -11.59
C MET A 182 -5.71 1.85 -11.86
N THR A 183 -4.63 2.34 -12.47
CA THR A 183 -3.40 1.56 -12.65
C THR A 183 -2.89 1.06 -11.29
N LEU A 184 -2.40 -0.16 -11.22
CA LEU A 184 -2.02 -0.87 -9.99
C LEU A 184 -3.18 -1.13 -8.99
N TYR A 185 -4.32 -0.46 -9.11
CA TYR A 185 -5.47 -0.76 -8.25
C TYR A 185 -6.05 -2.14 -8.54
N PHE A 186 -6.31 -2.44 -9.82
CA PHE A 186 -6.81 -3.77 -10.21
C PHE A 186 -5.80 -4.89 -9.94
N PRO A 187 -4.51 -4.77 -10.30
CA PRO A 187 -3.49 -5.74 -9.91
C PRO A 187 -3.41 -5.96 -8.40
N ALA A 188 -3.46 -4.91 -7.60
CA ALA A 188 -3.46 -5.02 -6.13
C ALA A 188 -4.74 -5.73 -5.61
N LEU A 189 -5.90 -5.42 -6.19
CA LEU A 189 -7.18 -6.05 -5.87
C LEU A 189 -7.17 -7.55 -6.22
N ILE A 190 -6.72 -7.88 -7.42
CA ILE A 190 -6.59 -9.26 -7.91
C ILE A 190 -5.67 -10.04 -6.99
N TRP A 191 -4.49 -9.49 -6.65
CA TRP A 191 -3.53 -10.12 -5.75
C TRP A 191 -4.11 -10.36 -4.36
N GLU A 192 -4.80 -9.35 -3.77
CA GLU A 192 -5.40 -9.45 -2.45
C GLU A 192 -6.47 -10.54 -2.37
N ILE A 193 -7.27 -10.69 -3.42
CA ILE A 193 -8.30 -11.73 -3.48
C ILE A 193 -7.68 -13.09 -3.76
N ALA A 194 -6.76 -13.16 -4.74
CA ALA A 194 -6.13 -14.41 -5.19
C ALA A 194 -5.38 -15.11 -4.04
N ARG A 195 -4.61 -14.39 -3.25
CA ARG A 195 -3.87 -14.96 -2.10
C ARG A 195 -4.77 -15.54 -1.01
N LYS A 196 -6.07 -15.22 -1.05
CA LYS A 196 -7.10 -15.72 -0.12
C LYS A 196 -8.07 -16.69 -0.80
N ILE A 197 -7.67 -17.33 -1.88
CA ILE A 197 -8.38 -18.47 -2.48
C ILE A 197 -7.54 -19.72 -2.25
N ARG A 198 -8.16 -20.76 -1.69
CA ARG A 198 -7.50 -22.03 -1.39
C ARG A 198 -8.32 -23.18 -1.93
N ALA A 199 -7.64 -24.27 -2.28
CA ALA A 199 -8.32 -25.51 -2.58
C ALA A 199 -9.02 -26.04 -1.33
N PRO A 200 -10.15 -26.78 -1.43
CA PRO A 200 -10.89 -27.25 -0.27
C PRO A 200 -10.06 -28.03 0.75
N LYS A 201 -9.05 -28.79 0.27
CA LYS A 201 -8.12 -29.56 1.11
C LYS A 201 -7.12 -28.71 1.89
N ASP A 202 -6.87 -27.47 1.43
CA ASP A 202 -5.86 -26.57 1.99
C ASP A 202 -6.50 -25.45 2.84
N GLU A 203 -7.84 -25.51 3.04
CA GLU A 203 -8.53 -24.56 3.92
C GLU A 203 -8.14 -24.77 5.37
N THR A 204 -7.88 -23.67 6.07
CA THR A 204 -7.52 -23.63 7.49
C THR A 204 -8.57 -22.87 8.28
N GLU A 205 -8.34 -22.58 9.56
CA GLU A 205 -9.21 -21.70 10.36
C GLU A 205 -9.29 -20.25 9.81
N TYR A 206 -8.32 -19.87 8.98
CA TYR A 206 -8.27 -18.53 8.38
C TYR A 206 -9.44 -18.33 7.41
N THR A 207 -10.12 -17.18 7.50
CA THR A 207 -11.22 -16.83 6.60
C THR A 207 -10.69 -16.51 5.20
N THR A 208 -11.19 -17.21 4.20
CA THR A 208 -10.80 -17.06 2.79
C THR A 208 -12.01 -16.76 1.93
N TYR A 209 -11.80 -16.21 0.72
CA TYR A 209 -12.89 -15.99 -0.25
C TYR A 209 -13.46 -17.33 -0.73
N SER A 210 -12.62 -18.35 -0.87
CA SER A 210 -13.07 -19.70 -1.23
C SER A 210 -14.00 -20.30 -0.17
N LYS A 211 -13.78 -20.03 1.13
CA LYS A 211 -14.72 -20.43 2.21
C LYS A 211 -16.05 -19.69 2.13
N LEU A 212 -16.02 -18.38 1.87
CA LEU A 212 -17.22 -17.54 1.90
C LEU A 212 -18.12 -17.76 0.68
N PHE A 213 -17.52 -17.85 -0.52
CA PHE A 213 -18.25 -17.84 -1.79
C PHE A 213 -18.09 -19.13 -2.61
N GLY A 214 -17.25 -20.04 -2.15
CA GLY A 214 -16.86 -21.26 -2.87
C GLY A 214 -15.70 -21.02 -3.83
N HIS A 215 -14.83 -22.00 -3.98
CA HIS A 215 -13.61 -21.93 -4.79
C HIS A 215 -13.91 -21.50 -6.24
N LYS A 216 -14.89 -22.16 -6.91
CA LYS A 216 -15.22 -21.87 -8.32
C LYS A 216 -15.66 -20.42 -8.54
N LYS A 217 -16.56 -19.89 -7.70
CA LYS A 217 -17.07 -18.51 -7.84
C LYS A 217 -15.95 -17.50 -7.58
N SER A 218 -15.11 -17.71 -6.57
CA SER A 218 -13.99 -16.82 -6.26
C SER A 218 -12.95 -16.79 -7.40
N THR A 219 -12.68 -17.93 -8.03
CA THR A 219 -11.77 -18.01 -9.18
C THR A 219 -12.35 -17.29 -10.40
N ILE A 220 -13.64 -17.51 -10.70
CA ILE A 220 -14.32 -16.82 -11.81
C ILE A 220 -14.32 -15.30 -11.58
N PHE A 221 -14.52 -14.84 -10.35
CA PHE A 221 -14.50 -13.42 -10.04
C PHE A 221 -13.13 -12.79 -10.33
N ILE A 222 -12.02 -13.47 -9.96
CA ILE A 222 -10.67 -13.00 -10.32
C ILE A 222 -10.46 -12.95 -11.84
N LEU A 223 -10.90 -13.99 -12.56
CA LEU A 223 -10.79 -13.99 -14.02
C LEU A 223 -11.53 -12.82 -14.67
N ILE A 224 -12.71 -12.48 -14.16
CA ILE A 224 -13.45 -11.29 -14.62
C ILE A 224 -12.68 -10.02 -14.32
N LEU A 225 -12.13 -9.86 -13.10
CA LEU A 225 -11.33 -8.69 -12.75
C LEU A 225 -10.08 -8.58 -13.62
N THR A 226 -9.41 -9.69 -13.92
CA THR A 226 -8.23 -9.70 -14.81
C THR A 226 -8.60 -9.29 -16.22
N LEU A 227 -9.76 -9.73 -16.74
CA LEU A 227 -10.23 -9.30 -18.05
C LEU A 227 -10.58 -7.80 -18.08
N VAL A 228 -11.15 -7.26 -17.00
CA VAL A 228 -11.44 -5.82 -16.87
C VAL A 228 -10.16 -5.00 -16.79
N ASP A 229 -9.09 -5.53 -16.18
CA ASP A 229 -7.80 -4.87 -16.06
C ASP A 229 -7.04 -4.77 -17.40
N ILE A 230 -7.28 -5.69 -18.32
CA ILE A 230 -6.64 -5.74 -19.65
C ILE A 230 -7.29 -4.81 -20.67
N VAL A 231 -8.58 -4.47 -20.50
CA VAL A 231 -9.36 -3.62 -21.43
C VAL A 231 -9.26 -2.16 -21.09
#